data_185d1444b27949964897d46c7d26e2fb
#
_entry.id   185d1444b27949964897d46c7d26e2fb
#
_cell.length_a   1.000
_cell.length_b   1.000
_cell.length_c   1.000
_cell.angle_alpha   90.00
_cell.angle_beta   90.00
_cell.angle_gamma   90.00
#
_symmetry.space_group_name_H-M   'P 1'
#
loop_
_entity.id
_entity.type
_entity.pdbx_description
1 polymer ?
#
loop_
_entity_poly.entity_id
_entity_poly.type
_entity_poly.pdbx_seq_one_letter_code
_entity_poly.pdbx_strand_id
1 'polypeptide(L)'
;MTAAEALRDARRRLDEAGIEDAALEAEVLLRHVLALDRAHLFAHIDDDVEESALSAFQRLVDRRLTHEPAAYIVGHREFYGLDFETTPAALIPRPETELLVEEALRLAPDGPFVVADVGTGCGAIAVALATRLPQATVYAMDDSPSALALAGRNAARFGVSDRVRLLRGDLLDSLPEPVDLIVANLPYVKTADWEALPPEIRDHEPRAALDAGTTGTEVLERLLRVAPSHLRPAGRLLAEIAWDEGERLLAVARACVPEARVAIIADLGGLDRVIRIEAP
;
A
#
# COMPACT_ATOMS: atom_id res chain seq x y z
N MET A 1 33.90 -0.64 -15.75
CA MET A 1 33.46 -0.61 -14.32
C MET A 1 32.58 -1.81 -14.12
N THR A 2 32.94 -2.66 -13.14
CA THR A 2 32.12 -3.84 -12.83
C THR A 2 30.82 -3.47 -12.10
N ALA A 3 29.86 -4.39 -12.09
CA ALA A 3 28.61 -4.21 -11.33
C ALA A 3 28.88 -4.03 -9.83
N ALA A 4 29.87 -4.78 -9.29
CA ALA A 4 30.30 -4.62 -7.89
C ALA A 4 30.86 -3.23 -7.58
N GLU A 5 31.63 -2.65 -8.51
CA GLU A 5 32.18 -1.29 -8.34
C GLU A 5 31.08 -0.23 -8.41
N ALA A 6 30.13 -0.38 -9.36
CA ALA A 6 28.98 0.51 -9.51
C ALA A 6 28.08 0.50 -8.26
N LEU A 7 27.77 -0.69 -7.73
CA LEU A 7 26.98 -0.83 -6.51
C LEU A 7 27.67 -0.21 -5.29
N ARG A 8 28.98 -0.39 -5.14
CA ARG A 8 29.74 0.19 -4.03
C ARG A 8 29.75 1.72 -4.07
N ASP A 9 29.91 2.32 -5.25
CA ASP A 9 29.87 3.78 -5.39
C ASP A 9 28.48 4.32 -5.12
N ALA A 10 27.43 3.71 -5.70
CA ALA A 10 26.05 4.13 -5.47
C ALA A 10 25.67 4.01 -4.00
N ARG A 11 25.96 2.87 -3.35
CA ARG A 11 25.73 2.68 -1.91
C ARG A 11 26.37 3.78 -1.10
N ARG A 12 27.66 4.06 -1.31
CA ARG A 12 28.38 5.12 -0.58
C ARG A 12 27.68 6.47 -0.71
N ARG A 13 27.28 6.84 -1.94
CA ARG A 13 26.58 8.12 -2.22
C ARG A 13 25.22 8.20 -1.54
N LEU A 14 24.46 7.10 -1.54
CA LEU A 14 23.15 7.01 -0.88
C LEU A 14 23.29 7.02 0.65
N ASP A 15 24.27 6.30 1.21
CA ASP A 15 24.60 6.34 2.66
C ASP A 15 24.99 7.77 3.10
N GLU A 16 25.84 8.47 2.33
CA GLU A 16 26.24 9.84 2.59
C GLU A 16 25.07 10.84 2.55
N ALA A 17 24.03 10.53 1.77
CA ALA A 17 22.79 11.32 1.70
C ALA A 17 21.76 10.94 2.78
N GLY A 18 22.07 9.99 3.67
CA GLY A 18 21.18 9.55 4.74
C GLY A 18 20.01 8.70 4.26
N ILE A 19 20.12 8.05 3.11
CA ILE A 19 19.10 7.15 2.59
C ILE A 19 19.23 5.80 3.29
N GLU A 20 18.16 5.38 3.94
CA GLU A 20 18.08 4.07 4.59
C GLU A 20 18.19 2.93 3.57
N ASP A 21 18.71 1.77 4.00
CA ASP A 21 18.88 0.59 3.15
C ASP A 21 19.63 0.86 1.83
N ALA A 22 20.58 1.81 1.80
CA ALA A 22 21.30 2.26 0.62
C ALA A 22 21.87 1.11 -0.25
N ALA A 23 22.27 0.00 0.36
CA ALA A 23 22.76 -1.17 -0.37
C ALA A 23 21.66 -1.87 -1.18
N LEU A 24 20.47 -2.01 -0.59
CA LEU A 24 19.30 -2.60 -1.26
C LEU A 24 18.76 -1.66 -2.33
N GLU A 25 18.72 -0.37 -2.03
CA GLU A 25 18.29 0.67 -2.98
C GLU A 25 19.19 0.70 -4.23
N ALA A 26 20.51 0.70 -4.06
CA ALA A 26 21.46 0.62 -5.17
C ALA A 26 21.28 -0.67 -6.01
N GLU A 27 21.05 -1.82 -5.33
CA GLU A 27 20.78 -3.10 -5.99
C GLU A 27 19.51 -3.01 -6.86
N VAL A 28 18.40 -2.50 -6.31
CA VAL A 28 17.12 -2.37 -7.01
C VAL A 28 17.28 -1.52 -8.27
N LEU A 29 17.95 -0.36 -8.15
CA LEU A 29 18.18 0.54 -9.29
C LEU A 29 19.04 -0.09 -10.37
N LEU A 30 20.13 -0.80 -10.00
CA LEU A 30 21.00 -1.45 -10.99
C LEU A 30 20.30 -2.62 -11.68
N ARG A 31 19.57 -3.44 -10.93
CA ARG A 31 18.76 -4.54 -11.49
C ARG A 31 17.72 -4.04 -12.49
N HIS A 32 17.08 -2.93 -12.18
CA HIS A 32 16.11 -2.29 -13.08
C HIS A 32 16.77 -1.91 -14.42
N VAL A 33 17.95 -1.27 -14.39
CA VAL A 33 18.67 -0.85 -15.60
C VAL A 33 19.14 -2.04 -16.42
N LEU A 34 19.63 -3.09 -15.75
CA LEU A 34 20.16 -4.27 -16.43
C LEU A 34 19.06 -5.28 -16.81
N ALA A 35 17.81 -5.06 -16.39
CA ALA A 35 16.69 -6.00 -16.52
C ALA A 35 17.03 -7.41 -16.00
N LEU A 36 17.75 -7.49 -14.86
CA LEU A 36 18.18 -8.72 -14.22
C LEU A 36 17.42 -8.97 -12.92
N ASP A 37 17.18 -10.23 -12.61
CA ASP A 37 16.80 -10.61 -11.25
C ASP A 37 18.03 -10.59 -10.31
N ARG A 38 17.75 -10.76 -9.02
CA ARG A 38 18.79 -10.72 -7.99
C ARG A 38 19.87 -11.79 -8.19
N ALA A 39 19.46 -13.01 -8.50
CA ALA A 39 20.38 -14.14 -8.65
C ALA A 39 21.33 -13.93 -9.84
N HIS A 40 20.80 -13.46 -10.98
CA HIS A 40 21.60 -13.15 -12.15
C HIS A 40 22.55 -11.97 -11.93
N LEU A 41 22.11 -10.90 -11.24
CA LEU A 41 23.01 -9.80 -10.91
C LEU A 41 24.22 -10.29 -10.09
N PHE A 42 23.97 -11.08 -9.02
CA PHE A 42 25.08 -11.57 -8.16
C PHE A 42 25.93 -12.65 -8.81
N ALA A 43 25.38 -13.44 -9.74
CA ALA A 43 26.16 -14.39 -10.53
C ALA A 43 27.16 -13.70 -11.47
N HIS A 44 26.87 -12.46 -11.90
CA HIS A 44 27.66 -11.66 -12.84
C HIS A 44 28.20 -10.37 -12.20
N ILE A 45 28.38 -10.37 -10.88
CA ILE A 45 28.73 -9.17 -10.10
C ILE A 45 30.09 -8.56 -10.50
N ASP A 46 31.02 -9.39 -10.95
CA ASP A 46 32.37 -8.99 -11.36
C ASP A 46 32.47 -8.68 -12.86
N ASP A 47 31.40 -8.85 -13.62
CA ASP A 47 31.38 -8.54 -15.04
C ASP A 47 31.32 -7.02 -15.26
N ASP A 48 31.95 -6.57 -16.37
CA ASP A 48 31.91 -5.18 -16.79
C ASP A 48 30.50 -4.81 -17.27
N VAL A 49 29.98 -3.68 -16.74
CA VAL A 49 28.72 -3.10 -17.16
C VAL A 49 28.96 -2.15 -18.33
N GLU A 50 28.10 -2.23 -19.35
CA GLU A 50 28.17 -1.36 -20.53
C GLU A 50 28.04 0.13 -20.11
N GLU A 51 28.78 1.02 -20.77
CA GLU A 51 28.83 2.45 -20.44
C GLU A 51 27.45 3.13 -20.51
N SER A 52 26.62 2.72 -21.46
CA SER A 52 25.23 3.20 -21.59
C SER A 52 24.37 2.84 -20.37
N ALA A 53 24.51 1.61 -19.87
CA ALA A 53 23.82 1.12 -18.69
C ALA A 53 24.35 1.80 -17.42
N LEU A 54 25.68 1.98 -17.29
CA LEU A 54 26.26 2.75 -16.19
C LEU A 54 25.73 4.18 -16.14
N SER A 55 25.66 4.84 -17.30
CA SER A 55 25.11 6.19 -17.41
C SER A 55 23.62 6.24 -17.05
N ALA A 56 22.84 5.22 -17.42
CA ALA A 56 21.44 5.11 -17.02
C ALA A 56 21.33 4.90 -15.50
N PHE A 57 22.11 3.98 -14.94
CA PHE A 57 22.14 3.72 -13.51
C PHE A 57 22.49 4.99 -12.68
N GLN A 58 23.52 5.72 -13.09
CA GLN A 58 23.92 6.96 -12.42
C GLN A 58 22.77 7.99 -12.38
N ARG A 59 22.02 8.12 -13.51
CA ARG A 59 20.82 9.01 -13.52
C ARG A 59 19.76 8.57 -12.53
N LEU A 60 19.54 7.26 -12.34
CA LEU A 60 18.58 6.78 -11.34
C LEU A 60 19.09 7.02 -9.91
N VAL A 61 20.39 6.82 -9.67
CA VAL A 61 21.01 7.16 -8.38
C VAL A 61 20.89 8.67 -8.10
N ASP A 62 21.12 9.54 -9.10
CA ASP A 62 20.96 10.99 -8.94
C ASP A 62 19.52 11.39 -8.59
N ARG A 63 18.51 10.73 -9.19
CA ARG A 63 17.10 10.89 -8.79
C ARG A 63 16.90 10.46 -7.33
N ARG A 64 17.42 9.29 -6.94
CA ARG A 64 17.28 8.79 -5.56
C ARG A 64 17.94 9.71 -4.52
N LEU A 65 19.05 10.35 -4.88
CA LEU A 65 19.71 11.36 -4.05
C LEU A 65 18.86 12.62 -3.80
N THR A 66 17.83 12.87 -4.60
CA THR A 66 16.80 13.89 -4.29
C THR A 66 15.69 13.37 -3.38
N HIS A 67 15.87 12.20 -2.76
CA HIS A 67 14.91 11.47 -1.96
C HIS A 67 13.68 10.97 -2.76
N GLU A 68 13.70 10.96 -4.09
CA GLU A 68 12.64 10.32 -4.85
C GLU A 68 12.62 8.80 -4.53
N PRO A 69 11.48 8.21 -4.11
CA PRO A 69 11.40 6.80 -3.73
C PRO A 69 11.83 5.86 -4.86
N ALA A 70 12.62 4.83 -4.55
CA ALA A 70 13.06 3.86 -5.57
C ALA A 70 11.88 3.24 -6.32
N ALA A 71 10.77 2.97 -5.65
CA ALA A 71 9.56 2.44 -6.27
C ALA A 71 9.01 3.36 -7.38
N TYR A 72 9.06 4.68 -7.20
CA TYR A 72 8.66 5.63 -8.26
C TYR A 72 9.73 5.75 -9.35
N ILE A 73 11.01 5.62 -8.99
CA ILE A 73 12.12 5.66 -9.95
C ILE A 73 12.05 4.47 -10.91
N VAL A 74 11.83 3.25 -10.39
CA VAL A 74 11.73 2.02 -11.19
C VAL A 74 10.34 1.78 -11.76
N GLY A 75 9.32 2.46 -11.20
CA GLY A 75 7.94 2.40 -11.65
C GLY A 75 7.14 1.21 -11.14
N HIS A 76 7.68 0.44 -10.20
CA HIS A 76 6.97 -0.71 -9.64
C HIS A 76 7.40 -1.06 -8.21
N ARG A 77 6.53 -1.77 -7.48
CA ARG A 77 6.76 -2.29 -6.13
C ARG A 77 6.07 -3.65 -5.98
N GLU A 78 6.79 -4.59 -5.41
CA GLU A 78 6.22 -5.87 -5.02
C GLU A 78 5.36 -5.72 -3.76
N PHE A 79 4.17 -6.34 -3.77
CA PHE A 79 3.25 -6.45 -2.64
C PHE A 79 2.48 -7.76 -2.75
N TYR A 80 2.47 -8.55 -1.72
CA TYR A 80 1.78 -9.84 -1.61
C TYR A 80 2.12 -10.84 -2.74
N GLY A 81 3.38 -10.84 -3.20
CA GLY A 81 3.87 -11.66 -4.31
C GLY A 81 3.48 -11.15 -5.71
N LEU A 82 2.91 -9.94 -5.82
CA LEU A 82 2.49 -9.31 -7.07
C LEU A 82 3.29 -8.03 -7.32
N ASP A 83 3.71 -7.79 -8.56
CA ASP A 83 4.51 -6.64 -8.94
C ASP A 83 3.63 -5.50 -9.47
N PHE A 84 3.28 -4.54 -8.62
CA PHE A 84 2.39 -3.42 -8.90
C PHE A 84 3.10 -2.27 -9.59
N GLU A 85 2.47 -1.68 -10.61
CA GLU A 85 2.86 -0.37 -11.11
C GLU A 85 2.66 0.68 -10.02
N THR A 86 3.68 1.54 -9.82
CA THR A 86 3.66 2.63 -8.84
C THR A 86 4.01 3.96 -9.50
N THR A 87 3.29 5.00 -9.12
CA THR A 87 3.51 6.38 -9.55
C THR A 87 3.12 7.33 -8.42
N PRO A 88 3.52 8.61 -8.45
CA PRO A 88 3.08 9.61 -7.47
C PRO A 88 1.55 9.86 -7.40
N ALA A 89 0.76 9.11 -8.18
CA ALA A 89 -0.71 9.18 -8.11
C ALA A 89 -1.30 8.49 -6.87
N ALA A 90 -0.56 7.59 -6.22
CA ALA A 90 -1.01 6.83 -5.06
C ALA A 90 0.15 6.46 -4.14
N LEU A 91 -0.17 6.18 -2.87
CA LEU A 91 0.77 5.66 -1.89
C LEU A 91 1.47 4.39 -2.41
N ILE A 92 2.77 4.28 -2.16
CA ILE A 92 3.53 3.05 -2.42
C ILE A 92 3.03 1.95 -1.46
N PRO A 93 2.67 0.76 -1.95
CA PRO A 93 2.24 -0.35 -1.09
C PRO A 93 3.26 -0.65 0.01
N ARG A 94 2.79 -0.79 1.26
CA ARG A 94 3.63 -1.06 2.43
C ARG A 94 3.56 -2.54 2.81
N PRO A 95 4.66 -3.16 3.24
CA PRO A 95 4.67 -4.56 3.67
C PRO A 95 3.69 -4.84 4.83
N GLU A 96 3.52 -3.87 5.75
CA GLU A 96 2.61 -3.97 6.89
C GLU A 96 1.15 -4.19 6.46
N THR A 97 0.76 -3.61 5.32
CA THR A 97 -0.58 -3.74 4.74
C THR A 97 -0.89 -5.17 4.27
N GLU A 98 0.12 -6.02 4.08
CA GLU A 98 -0.09 -7.44 3.74
C GLU A 98 -0.87 -8.19 4.83
N LEU A 99 -0.73 -7.81 6.11
CA LEU A 99 -1.54 -8.35 7.20
C LEU A 99 -3.03 -8.11 6.99
N LEU A 100 -3.40 -6.95 6.44
CA LEU A 100 -4.80 -6.64 6.13
C LEU A 100 -5.36 -7.60 5.05
N VAL A 101 -4.56 -7.92 4.03
CA VAL A 101 -4.92 -8.92 3.01
C VAL A 101 -5.03 -10.32 3.62
N GLU A 102 -4.09 -10.73 4.48
CA GLU A 102 -4.13 -12.03 5.15
C GLU A 102 -5.39 -12.19 6.01
N GLU A 103 -5.73 -11.17 6.81
CA GLU A 103 -6.93 -11.20 7.65
C GLU A 103 -8.21 -11.23 6.78
N ALA A 104 -8.25 -10.49 5.68
CA ALA A 104 -9.37 -10.53 4.73
C ALA A 104 -9.55 -11.94 4.12
N LEU A 105 -8.46 -12.59 3.72
CA LEU A 105 -8.48 -13.95 3.18
C LEU A 105 -8.94 -15.00 4.22
N ARG A 106 -8.58 -14.84 5.50
CA ARG A 106 -9.04 -15.72 6.59
C ARG A 106 -10.55 -15.62 6.84
N LEU A 107 -11.15 -14.48 6.53
CA LEU A 107 -12.58 -14.21 6.72
C LEU A 107 -13.42 -14.60 5.48
N ALA A 108 -12.79 -14.81 4.34
CA ALA A 108 -13.48 -15.14 3.10
C ALA A 108 -14.14 -16.51 3.17
N PRO A 109 -15.43 -16.63 2.81
CA PRO A 109 -16.13 -17.90 2.72
C PRO A 109 -15.73 -18.67 1.45
N ASP A 110 -16.07 -19.97 1.42
CA ASP A 110 -16.05 -20.75 0.18
C ASP A 110 -17.24 -20.31 -0.69
N GLY A 111 -17.03 -19.42 -1.66
CA GLY A 111 -18.10 -19.00 -2.56
C GLY A 111 -18.07 -17.52 -2.92
N PRO A 112 -19.19 -16.97 -3.45
CA PRO A 112 -19.31 -15.57 -3.78
C PRO A 112 -19.06 -14.66 -2.56
N PHE A 113 -18.24 -13.65 -2.73
CA PHE A 113 -17.82 -12.74 -1.67
C PHE A 113 -17.71 -11.33 -2.22
N VAL A 114 -18.33 -10.37 -1.56
CA VAL A 114 -18.31 -8.97 -2.00
C VAL A 114 -17.50 -8.15 -1.02
N VAL A 115 -16.48 -7.48 -1.54
CA VAL A 115 -15.56 -6.68 -0.75
C VAL A 115 -15.59 -5.22 -1.23
N ALA A 116 -15.53 -4.27 -0.30
CA ALA A 116 -15.21 -2.88 -0.58
C ALA A 116 -13.80 -2.58 -0.07
N ASP A 117 -12.90 -2.16 -0.97
CA ASP A 117 -11.56 -1.66 -0.65
C ASP A 117 -11.63 -0.12 -0.68
N VAL A 118 -11.60 0.50 0.49
CA VAL A 118 -11.80 1.94 0.68
C VAL A 118 -10.46 2.66 0.79
N GLY A 119 -10.23 3.64 -0.08
CA GLY A 119 -8.91 4.25 -0.25
C GLY A 119 -7.97 3.31 -1.01
N THR A 120 -8.44 2.76 -2.12
CA THR A 120 -7.74 1.67 -2.84
C THR A 120 -6.34 2.05 -3.36
N GLY A 121 -6.07 3.35 -3.55
CA GLY A 121 -4.78 3.84 -4.03
C GLY A 121 -4.39 3.23 -5.37
N CYS A 122 -3.25 2.53 -5.43
CA CYS A 122 -2.82 1.81 -6.63
C CYS A 122 -3.55 0.48 -6.86
N GLY A 123 -4.53 0.12 -6.01
CA GLY A 123 -5.30 -1.11 -6.11
C GLY A 123 -4.63 -2.33 -5.45
N ALA A 124 -3.63 -2.14 -4.60
CA ALA A 124 -2.83 -3.22 -4.05
C ALA A 124 -3.68 -4.26 -3.30
N ILE A 125 -4.53 -3.81 -2.37
CA ILE A 125 -5.42 -4.70 -1.60
C ILE A 125 -6.48 -5.32 -2.51
N ALA A 126 -7.19 -4.50 -3.31
CA ALA A 126 -8.25 -4.97 -4.20
C ALA A 126 -7.78 -6.05 -5.17
N VAL A 127 -6.64 -5.82 -5.83
CA VAL A 127 -6.07 -6.75 -6.81
C VAL A 127 -5.54 -8.01 -6.14
N ALA A 128 -4.86 -7.89 -4.99
CA ALA A 128 -4.39 -9.05 -4.22
C ALA A 128 -5.57 -9.95 -3.82
N LEU A 129 -6.65 -9.38 -3.27
CA LEU A 129 -7.85 -10.13 -2.92
C LEU A 129 -8.52 -10.76 -4.14
N ALA A 130 -8.72 -10.02 -5.23
CA ALA A 130 -9.33 -10.53 -6.44
C ALA A 130 -8.52 -11.67 -7.09
N THR A 131 -7.18 -11.63 -6.98
CA THR A 131 -6.30 -12.67 -7.48
C THR A 131 -6.40 -13.96 -6.65
N ARG A 132 -6.53 -13.83 -5.33
CA ARG A 132 -6.60 -14.96 -4.40
C ARG A 132 -8.02 -15.54 -4.23
N LEU A 133 -9.06 -14.74 -4.48
CA LEU A 133 -10.47 -15.10 -4.34
C LEU A 133 -11.18 -15.06 -5.71
N PRO A 134 -11.15 -16.15 -6.49
CA PRO A 134 -11.69 -16.15 -7.86
C PRO A 134 -13.18 -15.84 -7.97
N GLN A 135 -13.94 -16.03 -6.88
CA GLN A 135 -15.39 -15.76 -6.83
C GLN A 135 -15.73 -14.42 -6.17
N ALA A 136 -14.73 -13.63 -5.75
CA ALA A 136 -14.97 -12.34 -5.14
C ALA A 136 -15.25 -11.26 -6.20
N THR A 137 -16.14 -10.33 -5.86
CA THR A 137 -16.27 -9.03 -6.50
C THR A 137 -15.69 -7.99 -5.53
N VAL A 138 -14.76 -7.17 -6.00
CA VAL A 138 -14.12 -6.13 -5.19
C VAL A 138 -14.48 -4.75 -5.75
N TYR A 139 -15.16 -3.94 -4.96
CA TYR A 139 -15.38 -2.53 -5.22
C TYR A 139 -14.15 -1.76 -4.71
N ALA A 140 -13.30 -1.31 -5.61
CA ALA A 140 -12.10 -0.53 -5.32
C ALA A 140 -12.43 0.96 -5.38
N MET A 141 -12.44 1.62 -4.23
CA MET A 141 -12.97 2.98 -4.06
C MET A 141 -11.86 3.96 -3.70
N ASP A 142 -11.87 5.12 -4.34
CA ASP A 142 -10.95 6.22 -4.06
C ASP A 142 -11.58 7.55 -4.50
N ASP A 143 -11.23 8.66 -3.88
CA ASP A 143 -11.66 9.99 -4.31
C ASP A 143 -10.78 10.55 -5.42
N SER A 144 -9.54 10.05 -5.55
CA SER A 144 -8.53 10.42 -6.55
C SER A 144 -8.74 9.72 -7.89
N PRO A 145 -9.09 10.45 -8.97
CA PRO A 145 -9.18 9.84 -10.30
C PRO A 145 -7.85 9.28 -10.81
N SER A 146 -6.72 9.85 -10.39
CA SER A 146 -5.39 9.39 -10.77
C SER A 146 -5.02 8.08 -10.09
N ALA A 147 -5.38 7.90 -8.82
CA ALA A 147 -5.24 6.64 -8.09
C ALA A 147 -6.09 5.54 -8.74
N LEU A 148 -7.37 5.82 -9.03
CA LEU A 148 -8.25 4.86 -9.71
C LEU A 148 -7.73 4.47 -11.11
N ALA A 149 -7.17 5.41 -11.87
CA ALA A 149 -6.57 5.09 -13.15
C ALA A 149 -5.37 4.15 -13.00
N LEU A 150 -4.54 4.33 -11.97
CA LEU A 150 -3.43 3.45 -11.64
C LEU A 150 -3.94 2.06 -11.18
N ALA A 151 -4.93 2.01 -10.29
CA ALA A 151 -5.58 0.77 -9.87
C ALA A 151 -6.16 -0.01 -11.05
N GLY A 152 -6.76 0.68 -12.02
CA GLY A 152 -7.27 0.07 -13.25
C GLY A 152 -6.19 -0.58 -14.10
N ARG A 153 -5.01 0.06 -14.24
CA ARG A 153 -3.87 -0.55 -14.95
C ARG A 153 -3.34 -1.77 -14.22
N ASN A 154 -3.25 -1.71 -12.89
CA ASN A 154 -2.85 -2.86 -12.09
C ASN A 154 -3.87 -4.00 -12.17
N ALA A 155 -5.18 -3.73 -12.08
CA ALA A 155 -6.21 -4.75 -12.26
C ALA A 155 -6.15 -5.42 -13.64
N ALA A 156 -5.88 -4.64 -14.69
CA ALA A 156 -5.68 -5.17 -16.04
C ALA A 156 -4.41 -6.02 -16.17
N ARG A 157 -3.29 -5.56 -15.58
CA ARG A 157 -2.02 -6.29 -15.56
C ARG A 157 -2.14 -7.68 -14.96
N PHE A 158 -2.96 -7.84 -13.92
CA PHE A 158 -3.18 -9.13 -13.25
C PHE A 158 -4.43 -9.89 -13.73
N GLY A 159 -5.12 -9.38 -14.77
CA GLY A 159 -6.26 -10.07 -15.38
C GLY A 159 -7.49 -10.18 -14.49
N VAL A 160 -7.70 -9.20 -13.59
CA VAL A 160 -8.82 -9.20 -12.63
C VAL A 160 -9.81 -8.04 -12.85
N SER A 161 -9.72 -7.33 -13.99
CA SER A 161 -10.57 -6.16 -14.28
C SER A 161 -12.07 -6.48 -14.34
N ASP A 162 -12.45 -7.71 -14.58
CA ASP A 162 -13.85 -8.18 -14.58
C ASP A 162 -14.44 -8.27 -13.16
N ARG A 163 -13.59 -8.38 -12.14
CA ARG A 163 -13.96 -8.57 -10.74
C ARG A 163 -13.59 -7.38 -9.85
N VAL A 164 -12.66 -6.52 -10.26
CA VAL A 164 -12.31 -5.26 -9.59
C VAL A 164 -13.06 -4.12 -10.24
N ARG A 165 -14.05 -3.56 -9.53
CA ARG A 165 -14.92 -2.48 -9.99
C ARG A 165 -14.47 -1.17 -9.37
N LEU A 166 -13.92 -0.28 -10.19
CA LEU A 166 -13.41 1.01 -9.75
C LEU A 166 -14.56 2.00 -9.54
N LEU A 167 -14.65 2.59 -8.37
CA LEU A 167 -15.69 3.57 -8.01
C LEU A 167 -15.03 4.83 -7.46
N ARG A 168 -15.40 5.97 -8.01
CA ARG A 168 -14.98 7.26 -7.46
C ARG A 168 -15.97 7.73 -6.41
N GLY A 169 -15.49 8.02 -5.19
CA GLY A 169 -16.32 8.56 -4.12
C GLY A 169 -15.53 8.81 -2.85
N ASP A 170 -16.13 9.54 -1.94
CA ASP A 170 -15.60 9.72 -0.59
C ASP A 170 -16.09 8.56 0.28
N LEU A 171 -15.13 7.79 0.81
CA LEU A 171 -15.39 6.57 1.58
C LEU A 171 -16.37 5.62 0.86
N LEU A 172 -17.57 5.41 1.43
CA LEU A 172 -18.57 4.46 0.93
C LEU A 172 -19.70 5.09 0.12
N ASP A 173 -19.65 6.40 -0.18
CA ASP A 173 -20.76 7.15 -0.79
C ASP A 173 -21.21 6.58 -2.15
N SER A 174 -20.29 5.99 -2.91
CA SER A 174 -20.57 5.44 -4.24
C SER A 174 -20.79 3.92 -4.25
N LEU A 175 -20.77 3.26 -3.08
CA LEU A 175 -20.96 1.82 -2.97
C LEU A 175 -22.39 1.43 -3.35
N PRO A 176 -22.62 0.57 -4.39
CA PRO A 176 -23.95 0.35 -4.93
C PRO A 176 -24.81 -0.66 -4.12
N GLU A 177 -24.19 -1.45 -3.26
CA GLU A 177 -24.85 -2.50 -2.48
C GLU A 177 -24.10 -2.77 -1.16
N PRO A 178 -24.76 -3.29 -0.12
CA PRO A 178 -24.07 -3.77 1.07
C PRO A 178 -23.10 -4.92 0.75
N VAL A 179 -21.94 -4.95 1.44
CA VAL A 179 -20.84 -5.90 1.20
C VAL A 179 -20.65 -6.84 2.39
N ASP A 180 -19.95 -7.95 2.16
CA ASP A 180 -19.58 -8.92 3.19
C ASP A 180 -18.36 -8.44 4.00
N LEU A 181 -17.47 -7.68 3.35
CA LEU A 181 -16.25 -7.17 3.97
C LEU A 181 -15.93 -5.75 3.46
N ILE A 182 -15.61 -4.88 4.38
CA ILE A 182 -14.94 -3.60 4.12
C ILE A 182 -13.48 -3.75 4.54
N VAL A 183 -12.55 -3.43 3.64
CA VAL A 183 -11.13 -3.29 3.95
C VAL A 183 -10.69 -1.86 3.70
N ALA A 184 -9.76 -1.34 4.50
CA ALA A 184 -9.30 0.03 4.34
C ALA A 184 -7.87 0.22 4.87
N ASN A 185 -7.01 0.86 4.07
CA ASN A 185 -5.79 1.49 4.53
C ASN A 185 -5.93 2.99 4.25
N LEU A 186 -6.44 3.73 5.23
CA LEU A 186 -6.76 5.15 5.11
C LEU A 186 -5.65 6.00 5.74
N PRO A 187 -5.59 7.31 5.42
CA PRO A 187 -4.65 8.22 6.07
C PRO A 187 -4.76 8.14 7.59
N TYR A 188 -3.59 8.09 8.26
CA TYR A 188 -3.49 8.06 9.73
C TYR A 188 -2.37 8.96 10.28
N VAL A 189 -1.63 9.71 9.45
CA VAL A 189 -0.63 10.66 9.90
C VAL A 189 -1.29 11.92 10.41
N LYS A 190 -0.89 12.37 11.62
CA LYS A 190 -1.37 13.66 12.15
C LYS A 190 -0.78 14.82 11.35
N THR A 191 -1.58 15.82 11.04
CA THR A 191 -1.10 17.01 10.32
C THR A 191 0.13 17.66 10.99
N ALA A 192 0.20 17.61 12.34
CA ALA A 192 1.32 18.15 13.09
C ALA A 192 2.64 17.39 12.87
N ASP A 193 2.57 16.11 12.51
CA ASP A 193 3.73 15.24 12.34
C ASP A 193 4.26 15.26 10.89
N TRP A 194 3.57 15.98 9.99
CA TRP A 194 3.91 16.03 8.56
C TRP A 194 5.38 16.43 8.29
N GLU A 195 5.85 17.49 8.97
CA GLU A 195 7.21 17.98 8.76
C GLU A 195 8.30 17.05 9.32
N ALA A 196 7.90 16.11 10.19
CA ALA A 196 8.80 15.11 10.77
C ALA A 196 8.93 13.85 9.92
N LEU A 197 8.10 13.70 8.88
CA LEU A 197 8.17 12.55 7.98
C LEU A 197 9.50 12.51 7.21
N PRO A 198 10.00 11.33 6.87
CA PRO A 198 11.13 11.20 5.96
C PRO A 198 10.90 11.98 4.66
N PRO A 199 11.95 12.64 4.10
CA PRO A 199 11.81 13.46 2.89
C PRO A 199 11.16 12.70 1.72
N GLU A 200 11.46 11.43 1.56
CA GLU A 200 10.92 10.58 0.50
C GLU A 200 9.40 10.42 0.58
N ILE A 201 8.84 10.43 1.78
CA ILE A 201 7.39 10.37 1.99
C ILE A 201 6.80 11.76 1.84
N ARG A 202 7.34 12.73 2.61
CA ARG A 202 6.82 14.09 2.68
C ARG A 202 6.78 14.81 1.34
N ASP A 203 7.86 14.68 0.54
CA ASP A 203 8.07 15.49 -0.66
C ASP A 203 7.62 14.77 -1.95
N HIS A 204 7.39 13.46 -1.92
CA HIS A 204 7.12 12.68 -3.12
C HIS A 204 5.80 11.89 -3.09
N GLU A 205 5.32 11.46 -1.92
CA GLU A 205 4.06 10.72 -1.85
C GLU A 205 2.85 11.67 -1.70
N PRO A 206 1.65 11.29 -2.19
CA PRO A 206 0.50 12.18 -2.15
C PRO A 206 0.05 12.44 -0.71
N ARG A 207 0.09 13.71 -0.29
CA ARG A 207 -0.28 14.12 1.06
C ARG A 207 -1.68 13.64 1.48
N ALA A 208 -2.63 13.67 0.54
CA ALA A 208 -4.01 13.22 0.80
C ALA A 208 -4.10 11.74 1.19
N ALA A 209 -3.11 10.91 0.81
CA ALA A 209 -3.07 9.50 1.18
C ALA A 209 -2.47 9.25 2.58
N LEU A 210 -1.96 10.29 3.24
CA LEU A 210 -1.23 10.18 4.52
C LEU A 210 -1.83 11.06 5.62
N ASP A 211 -2.13 12.34 5.33
CA ASP A 211 -2.60 13.34 6.31
C ASP A 211 -4.07 13.08 6.68
N ALA A 212 -4.29 12.59 7.89
CA ALA A 212 -5.61 12.27 8.42
C ALA A 212 -6.22 13.38 9.27
N GLY A 213 -5.54 14.52 9.40
CA GLY A 213 -6.02 15.64 10.22
C GLY A 213 -5.31 15.77 11.57
N THR A 214 -5.95 16.46 12.50
CA THR A 214 -5.34 16.88 13.77
C THR A 214 -4.99 15.71 14.68
N THR A 215 -5.82 14.68 14.68
CA THR A 215 -5.72 13.55 15.62
C THR A 215 -5.19 12.27 14.96
N GLY A 216 -5.10 12.24 13.63
CA GLY A 216 -4.68 11.04 12.88
C GLY A 216 -5.80 10.03 12.61
N THR A 217 -6.95 10.17 13.25
CA THR A 217 -8.04 9.16 13.18
C THR A 217 -9.29 9.64 12.44
N GLU A 218 -9.34 10.91 12.04
CA GLU A 218 -10.55 11.55 11.54
C GLU A 218 -11.18 10.82 10.35
N VAL A 219 -10.36 10.37 9.42
CA VAL A 219 -10.85 9.68 8.21
C VAL A 219 -11.41 8.29 8.57
N LEU A 220 -10.69 7.54 9.39
CA LEU A 220 -11.14 6.23 9.87
C LEU A 220 -12.37 6.34 10.76
N GLU A 221 -12.46 7.36 11.64
CA GLU A 221 -13.66 7.61 12.44
C GLU A 221 -14.89 7.89 11.58
N ARG A 222 -14.73 8.59 10.44
CA ARG A 222 -15.82 8.79 9.48
C ARG A 222 -16.25 7.47 8.87
N LEU A 223 -15.30 6.63 8.45
CA LEU A 223 -15.60 5.30 7.92
C LEU A 223 -16.35 4.45 8.95
N LEU A 224 -15.90 4.41 10.19
CA LEU A 224 -16.53 3.64 11.27
C LEU A 224 -18.01 4.03 11.52
N ARG A 225 -18.36 5.32 11.34
CA ARG A 225 -19.74 5.78 11.50
C ARG A 225 -20.67 5.36 10.36
N VAL A 226 -20.17 5.25 9.14
CA VAL A 226 -20.99 4.91 7.97
C VAL A 226 -20.97 3.43 7.63
N ALA A 227 -19.93 2.70 7.99
CA ALA A 227 -19.73 1.29 7.66
C ALA A 227 -20.91 0.36 8.06
N PRO A 228 -21.57 0.52 9.24
CA PRO A 228 -22.66 -0.39 9.62
C PRO A 228 -23.79 -0.46 8.61
N SER A 229 -24.13 0.65 7.95
CA SER A 229 -25.20 0.68 6.94
C SER A 229 -24.81 0.07 5.59
N HIS A 230 -23.54 -0.20 5.39
CA HIS A 230 -22.99 -0.74 4.16
C HIS A 230 -22.50 -2.21 4.30
N LEU A 231 -22.63 -2.77 5.50
CA LEU A 231 -22.32 -4.17 5.76
C LEU A 231 -23.59 -5.03 5.67
N ARG A 232 -23.47 -6.22 5.09
CA ARG A 232 -24.47 -7.28 5.18
C ARG A 232 -24.54 -7.80 6.62
N PRO A 233 -25.63 -8.51 7.03
CA PRO A 233 -25.67 -9.22 8.30
C PRO A 233 -24.43 -10.12 8.48
N ALA A 234 -23.80 -10.07 9.65
CA ALA A 234 -22.51 -10.71 9.94
C ALA A 234 -21.32 -10.23 9.08
N GLY A 235 -21.47 -9.11 8.37
CA GLY A 235 -20.38 -8.47 7.63
C GLY A 235 -19.29 -7.93 8.55
N ARG A 236 -18.12 -7.67 7.99
CA ARG A 236 -16.94 -7.28 8.76
C ARG A 236 -16.27 -6.06 8.17
N LEU A 237 -15.55 -5.34 9.03
CA LEU A 237 -14.64 -4.27 8.63
C LEU A 237 -13.25 -4.59 9.18
N LEU A 238 -12.24 -4.45 8.32
CA LEU A 238 -10.82 -4.46 8.66
C LEU A 238 -10.22 -3.13 8.23
N ALA A 239 -9.51 -2.46 9.11
CA ALA A 239 -8.78 -1.24 8.74
C ALA A 239 -7.38 -1.24 9.34
N GLU A 240 -6.40 -0.80 8.56
CA GLU A 240 -5.06 -0.52 9.07
C GLU A 240 -5.09 0.70 9.98
N ILE A 241 -4.29 0.65 11.07
CA ILE A 241 -4.20 1.70 12.07
C ILE A 241 -2.75 2.00 12.42
N ALA A 242 -2.48 3.19 12.93
CA ALA A 242 -1.21 3.49 13.57
C ALA A 242 -1.07 2.69 14.88
N TRP A 243 0.15 2.27 15.19
CA TRP A 243 0.46 1.36 16.30
C TRP A 243 0.07 1.93 17.69
N ASP A 244 -0.10 3.24 17.82
CA ASP A 244 -0.43 3.95 19.06
C ASP A 244 -1.89 4.40 19.16
N GLU A 245 -2.74 4.04 18.18
CA GLU A 245 -4.13 4.50 18.12
C GLU A 245 -5.17 3.44 18.50
N GLY A 246 -4.75 2.21 18.79
CA GLY A 246 -5.64 1.07 19.04
C GLY A 246 -6.69 1.33 20.14
N GLU A 247 -6.31 1.83 21.31
CA GLU A 247 -7.25 2.11 22.41
C GLU A 247 -8.32 3.15 22.03
N ARG A 248 -7.90 4.22 21.34
CA ARG A 248 -8.81 5.27 20.89
C ARG A 248 -9.82 4.73 19.89
N LEU A 249 -9.35 4.00 18.88
CA LEU A 249 -10.20 3.44 17.84
C LEU A 249 -11.13 2.35 18.37
N LEU A 250 -10.72 1.56 19.36
CA LEU A 250 -11.60 0.64 20.08
C LEU A 250 -12.76 1.37 20.74
N ALA A 251 -12.51 2.51 21.38
CA ALA A 251 -13.56 3.29 22.02
C ALA A 251 -14.53 3.86 20.98
N VAL A 252 -14.03 4.41 19.87
CA VAL A 252 -14.85 4.92 18.78
C VAL A 252 -15.70 3.81 18.14
N ALA A 253 -15.08 2.68 17.82
CA ALA A 253 -15.78 1.55 17.20
C ALA A 253 -16.91 1.03 18.09
N ARG A 254 -16.67 0.86 19.40
CA ARG A 254 -17.70 0.45 20.36
C ARG A 254 -18.84 1.47 20.49
N ALA A 255 -18.55 2.76 20.34
CA ALA A 255 -19.59 3.79 20.34
C ALA A 255 -20.43 3.78 19.05
N CYS A 256 -19.80 3.48 17.89
CA CYS A 256 -20.49 3.45 16.60
C CYS A 256 -21.30 2.15 16.39
N VAL A 257 -20.80 1.02 16.91
CA VAL A 257 -21.41 -0.31 16.72
C VAL A 257 -21.40 -1.06 18.06
N PRO A 258 -22.26 -0.72 19.02
CA PRO A 258 -22.22 -1.24 20.41
C PRO A 258 -22.34 -2.76 20.52
N GLU A 259 -23.04 -3.40 19.57
CA GLU A 259 -23.27 -4.85 19.57
C GLU A 259 -22.22 -5.63 18.79
N ALA A 260 -21.30 -4.94 18.07
CA ALA A 260 -20.25 -5.57 17.32
C ALA A 260 -19.12 -6.11 18.21
N ARG A 261 -18.48 -7.17 17.75
CA ARG A 261 -17.20 -7.58 18.33
C ARG A 261 -16.08 -6.74 17.72
N VAL A 262 -15.31 -6.09 18.57
CA VAL A 262 -14.19 -5.25 18.14
C VAL A 262 -12.90 -5.79 18.72
N ALA A 263 -11.88 -5.99 17.87
CA ALA A 263 -10.57 -6.47 18.26
C ALA A 263 -9.47 -5.71 17.52
N ILE A 264 -8.32 -5.60 18.14
CA ILE A 264 -7.08 -5.17 17.50
C ILE A 264 -6.24 -6.42 17.19
N ILE A 265 -5.65 -6.43 16.01
CA ILE A 265 -4.74 -7.48 15.54
C ILE A 265 -3.36 -6.83 15.44
N ALA A 266 -2.40 -7.43 16.15
CA ALA A 266 -1.02 -7.00 16.10
C ALA A 266 -0.27 -7.68 14.94
N ASP A 267 0.74 -7.00 14.44
CA ASP A 267 1.69 -7.56 13.49
C ASP A 267 2.68 -8.54 14.17
N LEU A 268 3.58 -9.13 13.40
CA LEU A 268 4.59 -10.07 13.91
C LEU A 268 5.58 -9.41 14.89
N GLY A 269 5.69 -8.09 14.89
CA GLY A 269 6.47 -7.31 15.86
C GLY A 269 5.72 -7.03 17.15
N GLY A 270 4.44 -7.43 17.26
CA GLY A 270 3.59 -7.18 18.40
C GLY A 270 3.02 -5.76 18.49
N LEU A 271 3.09 -5.00 17.38
CA LEU A 271 2.52 -3.65 17.29
C LEU A 271 1.09 -3.73 16.76
N ASP A 272 0.19 -2.93 17.33
CA ASP A 272 -1.19 -2.79 16.83
C ASP A 272 -1.16 -2.40 15.34
N ARG A 273 -1.91 -3.12 14.50
CA ARG A 273 -1.86 -2.89 13.06
C ARG A 273 -3.22 -2.88 12.38
N VAL A 274 -4.14 -3.72 12.80
CA VAL A 274 -5.46 -3.82 12.17
C VAL A 274 -6.55 -3.77 13.24
N ILE A 275 -7.53 -2.88 13.07
CA ILE A 275 -8.78 -2.96 13.81
C ILE A 275 -9.76 -3.85 13.03
N ARG A 276 -10.36 -4.83 13.72
CA ARG A 276 -11.41 -5.70 13.19
C ARG A 276 -12.72 -5.46 13.89
N ILE A 277 -13.77 -5.27 13.12
CA ILE A 277 -15.14 -5.11 13.57
C ILE A 277 -16.00 -6.18 12.91
N GLU A 278 -16.69 -6.98 13.70
CA GLU A 278 -17.64 -7.99 13.22
C GLU A 278 -19.06 -7.51 13.60
N ALA A 279 -19.87 -7.19 12.60
CA ALA A 279 -21.28 -6.83 12.80
C ALA A 279 -22.06 -8.00 13.42
N PRO A 280 -23.10 -7.73 14.22
CA PRO A 280 -23.89 -8.76 14.85
C PRO A 280 -24.64 -9.64 13.83
#